data_e7554ec98b848b1416d739f93a0e28a8
#
_entry.id   e7554ec98b848b1416d739f93a0e28a8
#
_cell.length_a   1.000
_cell.length_b   1.000
_cell.length_c   1.000
_cell.angle_alpha   90.00
_cell.angle_beta   90.00
_cell.angle_gamma   90.00
#
_symmetry.space_group_name_H-M   'P 1'
#
loop_
_entity.id
_entity.type
_entity.pdbx_description
1 polymer ?
#
loop_
_entity_poly.entity_id
_entity_poly.type
_entity_poly.pdbx_seq_one_letter_code
_entity_poly.pdbx_strand_id
1 'polypeptide(L)'
;KDGIYGDVMPLNLSYARTDEPVPFAERFSLTYKTIPEGEEWSGRVWDCAWFHIQCALPADKKVASLYLALDFDGEGCVYTPDGVPVRGITNISSEFDRNLGLPGKRYVPICECLTGEGGAVDLWADVGNNDLFGNRQSGRVLQARLVECDERRRELFYDYAFLLELADSLQDIDPLYYTLVYALEEVAVRVAHVMSAETVEQCESILRPHLERKNIPEPLLQMYAIGHSHLDLAWKWPLRETRRKAIRTFSTALANLRRYPEYVYGASQPQQFAWVKEDCPALFKEIQAAVAEGRFELQGGMWVEADTNLSGGEALIRQFLYGKRFWREEFGKGTRILWLPDVFGFSASLPQIMRGCGCDRFLTIKLSWNMVNEFPHHSFRWKGIDGSEVLVHMPPEGTYNSSASPKAIRYAAGNYAQRGLSRRAMMLYGIGDGGGGPGRSHLEFVRREKDIYGVPNVVNAKSEDFFDLLDEEKDKFPVYQGEIYLEKHQGTYTSQAKNKYYNRKAENALALLEFSQALTGTRNAAETEKLWKEVLLYQFHDILPGSSIKRVYDESVARYEEILRCIGERTQEMLFAPGGALCAVNYTSFARKEYVRCGKQWYLAEAEPYSVSELKK
;
A
#
# COMPACT_ATOMS: atom_id res chain seq x y z
N LYS A 1 27.39 6.34 10.41
CA LYS A 1 26.66 5.18 9.88
C LYS A 1 27.53 3.93 9.92
N ASP A 2 28.76 4.06 9.43
CA ASP A 2 29.76 2.99 9.51
C ASP A 2 30.11 2.73 10.99
N GLY A 3 30.06 1.48 11.41
CA GLY A 3 30.29 1.08 12.80
C GLY A 3 29.03 0.95 13.67
N ILE A 4 27.82 1.16 13.13
CA ILE A 4 26.58 0.77 13.82
C ILE A 4 26.46 -0.76 13.87
N TYR A 5 26.84 -1.41 12.79
CA TYR A 5 26.82 -2.87 12.66
C TYR A 5 28.24 -3.40 12.44
N GLY A 6 28.72 -4.19 13.38
CA GLY A 6 29.99 -4.90 13.29
C GLY A 6 29.81 -6.32 12.78
N ASP A 7 30.65 -6.76 11.83
CA ASP A 7 30.64 -8.14 11.32
C ASP A 7 31.01 -9.13 12.41
N VAL A 8 30.22 -10.18 12.54
CA VAL A 8 30.46 -11.32 13.45
C VAL A 8 30.95 -12.53 12.67
N MET A 9 30.17 -12.97 11.69
CA MET A 9 30.52 -14.12 10.84
C MET A 9 29.67 -14.18 9.56
N PRO A 10 30.17 -14.84 8.49
CA PRO A 10 29.35 -15.12 7.31
C PRO A 10 28.21 -16.09 7.63
N LEU A 11 27.12 -16.01 6.86
CA LEU A 11 26.03 -16.99 6.88
C LEU A 11 26.27 -18.10 5.85
N ASN A 12 25.83 -19.30 6.17
CA ASN A 12 25.78 -20.40 5.20
C ASN A 12 24.48 -20.28 4.39
N LEU A 13 24.62 -20.11 3.08
CA LEU A 13 23.49 -20.00 2.17
C LEU A 13 23.45 -21.17 1.19
N SER A 14 22.24 -21.69 0.98
CA SER A 14 21.92 -22.47 -0.22
C SER A 14 20.64 -21.93 -0.86
N TYR A 15 20.49 -22.10 -2.18
CA TYR A 15 19.34 -21.58 -2.89
C TYR A 15 18.85 -22.51 -3.99
N ALA A 16 17.58 -22.34 -4.34
CA ALA A 16 16.95 -22.99 -5.49
C ALA A 16 16.18 -21.92 -6.28
N ARG A 17 16.60 -21.65 -7.52
CA ARG A 17 15.97 -20.69 -8.43
C ARG A 17 14.79 -21.34 -9.17
N THR A 18 13.74 -20.54 -9.37
CA THR A 18 12.56 -20.90 -10.17
C THR A 18 12.13 -19.70 -11.04
N ASP A 19 11.40 -20.00 -12.13
CA ASP A 19 10.87 -18.96 -13.02
C ASP A 19 9.57 -18.33 -12.46
N GLU A 20 8.84 -19.09 -11.64
CA GLU A 20 7.60 -18.68 -10.99
C GLU A 20 7.71 -18.92 -9.47
N PRO A 21 6.98 -18.18 -8.63
CA PRO A 21 6.96 -18.39 -7.19
C PRO A 21 6.52 -19.82 -6.83
N VAL A 22 7.22 -20.43 -5.89
CA VAL A 22 6.89 -21.75 -5.33
C VAL A 22 6.39 -21.56 -3.91
N PRO A 23 5.23 -22.15 -3.52
CA PRO A 23 4.71 -22.05 -2.17
C PRO A 23 5.68 -22.56 -1.11
N PHE A 24 5.64 -21.99 0.11
CA PHE A 24 6.51 -22.39 1.21
C PHE A 24 6.52 -23.91 1.46
N ALA A 25 5.35 -24.56 1.41
CA ALA A 25 5.21 -25.99 1.65
C ALA A 25 5.93 -26.85 0.61
N GLU A 26 6.09 -26.34 -0.60
CA GLU A 26 6.68 -27.07 -1.74
C GLU A 26 8.19 -26.81 -1.90
N ARG A 27 8.79 -25.89 -1.14
CA ARG A 27 10.20 -25.52 -1.25
C ARG A 27 11.16 -26.72 -1.12
N PHE A 28 10.80 -27.73 -0.35
CA PHE A 28 11.62 -28.93 -0.17
C PHE A 28 11.69 -29.85 -1.41
N SER A 29 10.79 -29.64 -2.39
CA SER A 29 10.85 -30.36 -3.67
C SER A 29 11.92 -29.81 -4.61
N LEU A 30 12.50 -28.66 -4.29
CA LEU A 30 13.49 -27.99 -5.12
C LEU A 30 14.90 -28.52 -4.86
N THR A 31 15.78 -28.38 -5.86
CA THR A 31 17.19 -28.75 -5.73
C THR A 31 18.02 -27.53 -5.33
N TYR A 32 18.63 -27.60 -4.16
CA TYR A 32 19.44 -26.52 -3.58
C TYR A 32 20.92 -26.70 -3.92
N LYS A 33 21.59 -25.57 -4.13
CA LYS A 33 23.04 -25.47 -4.25
C LYS A 33 23.58 -24.35 -3.36
N THR A 34 24.78 -24.53 -2.82
CA THR A 34 25.44 -23.49 -2.00
C THR A 34 25.79 -22.29 -2.85
N ILE A 35 25.70 -21.11 -2.26
CA ILE A 35 26.07 -19.83 -2.89
C ILE A 35 26.77 -18.93 -1.87
N PRO A 36 28.01 -18.47 -2.15
CA PRO A 36 28.70 -17.47 -1.33
C PRO A 36 28.22 -16.04 -1.66
N GLU A 37 28.54 -15.12 -0.75
CA GLU A 37 28.43 -13.68 -0.98
C GLU A 37 29.23 -13.25 -2.21
N GLY A 38 28.67 -12.37 -3.03
CA GLY A 38 29.25 -11.88 -4.28
C GLY A 38 28.84 -12.65 -5.53
N GLU A 39 28.29 -13.86 -5.42
CA GLU A 39 27.88 -14.67 -6.58
C GLU A 39 26.46 -14.37 -7.06
N GLU A 40 26.23 -14.66 -8.35
CA GLU A 40 24.97 -14.45 -9.04
C GLU A 40 24.03 -15.66 -8.86
N TRP A 41 22.79 -15.39 -8.42
CA TRP A 41 21.74 -16.41 -8.28
C TRP A 41 20.69 -16.32 -9.40
N SER A 42 20.58 -15.17 -10.07
CA SER A 42 19.62 -14.93 -11.16
C SER A 42 20.14 -13.93 -12.18
N GLY A 43 19.80 -14.13 -13.46
CA GLY A 43 20.11 -13.22 -14.57
C GLY A 43 18.89 -12.52 -15.16
N ARG A 44 17.66 -12.80 -14.69
CA ARG A 44 16.43 -12.28 -15.30
C ARG A 44 15.53 -11.59 -14.26
N VAL A 45 14.87 -10.50 -14.67
CA VAL A 45 13.80 -9.89 -13.86
C VAL A 45 12.67 -10.90 -13.62
N TRP A 46 12.11 -10.89 -12.42
CA TRP A 46 11.02 -11.77 -11.98
C TRP A 46 11.42 -13.23 -11.73
N ASP A 47 12.69 -13.61 -11.87
CA ASP A 47 13.16 -14.88 -11.31
C ASP A 47 12.87 -14.90 -9.81
N CYS A 48 12.51 -16.06 -9.30
CA CYS A 48 12.24 -16.31 -7.90
C CYS A 48 13.27 -17.27 -7.33
N ALA A 49 13.52 -17.22 -6.05
CA ALA A 49 14.35 -18.22 -5.37
C ALA A 49 13.93 -18.40 -3.91
N TRP A 50 14.04 -19.65 -3.44
CA TRP A 50 14.10 -19.94 -2.02
C TRP A 50 15.55 -20.00 -1.59
N PHE A 51 15.89 -19.24 -0.55
CA PHE A 51 17.19 -19.32 0.14
C PHE A 51 17.00 -20.01 1.48
N HIS A 52 17.90 -20.94 1.81
CA HIS A 52 18.06 -21.51 3.13
C HIS A 52 19.23 -20.84 3.83
N ILE A 53 19.02 -20.27 5.02
CA ILE A 53 19.94 -19.41 5.74
C ILE A 53 20.28 -20.06 7.06
N GLN A 54 21.56 -20.39 7.28
CA GLN A 54 21.96 -21.11 8.48
C GLN A 54 23.23 -20.52 9.10
N CYS A 55 23.30 -20.45 10.44
CA CYS A 55 24.53 -20.25 11.19
C CYS A 55 24.39 -20.70 12.65
N ALA A 56 25.48 -21.04 13.30
CA ALA A 56 25.54 -21.18 14.75
C ALA A 56 25.64 -19.78 15.39
N LEU A 57 24.94 -19.54 16.49
CA LEU A 57 25.07 -18.29 17.23
C LEU A 57 26.28 -18.36 18.18
N PRO A 58 27.17 -17.35 18.22
CA PRO A 58 28.25 -17.29 19.17
C PRO A 58 27.76 -17.22 20.62
N ALA A 59 28.29 -18.08 21.48
CA ALA A 59 27.86 -18.19 22.88
C ALA A 59 28.25 -16.94 23.73
N ASP A 60 29.22 -16.16 23.28
CA ASP A 60 29.71 -14.95 23.94
C ASP A 60 28.92 -13.69 23.56
N LYS A 61 27.98 -13.77 22.61
CA LYS A 61 27.19 -12.64 22.14
C LYS A 61 25.77 -12.66 22.68
N LYS A 62 25.20 -11.45 22.91
CA LYS A 62 23.80 -11.32 23.32
C LYS A 62 22.89 -11.38 22.10
N VAL A 63 21.93 -12.29 22.08
CA VAL A 63 20.96 -12.46 20.99
C VAL A 63 20.25 -11.12 20.66
N ALA A 64 19.96 -10.31 21.67
CA ALA A 64 19.28 -9.02 21.49
C ALA A 64 20.07 -8.00 20.65
N SER A 65 21.41 -8.11 20.60
CA SER A 65 22.27 -7.23 19.77
C SER A 65 22.56 -7.82 18.39
N LEU A 66 22.16 -9.07 18.11
CA LEU A 66 22.48 -9.75 16.85
C LEU A 66 21.41 -9.54 15.79
N TYR A 67 21.87 -9.33 14.56
CA TYR A 67 21.04 -9.14 13.36
C TYR A 67 21.57 -9.99 12.21
N LEU A 68 20.67 -10.42 11.33
CA LEU A 68 21.05 -10.87 9.99
C LEU A 68 21.15 -9.63 9.10
N ALA A 69 22.26 -9.44 8.44
CA ALA A 69 22.44 -8.48 7.36
C ALA A 69 22.29 -9.24 6.04
N LEU A 70 21.16 -9.03 5.35
CA LEU A 70 20.78 -9.75 4.15
C LEU A 70 20.52 -8.78 3.00
N ASP A 71 21.21 -8.99 1.89
CA ASP A 71 20.98 -8.27 0.64
C ASP A 71 21.17 -9.23 -0.54
N PHE A 72 20.06 -9.61 -1.15
CA PHE A 72 20.02 -10.45 -2.34
C PHE A 72 19.91 -9.63 -3.63
N ASP A 73 20.16 -8.32 -3.55
CA ASP A 73 19.93 -7.36 -4.63
C ASP A 73 18.52 -7.47 -5.21
N GLY A 74 17.54 -7.58 -4.33
CA GLY A 74 16.14 -7.77 -4.69
C GLY A 74 15.21 -7.60 -3.50
N GLU A 75 13.95 -7.97 -3.66
CA GLU A 75 12.98 -8.06 -2.58
C GLU A 75 12.88 -9.48 -2.05
N GLY A 76 12.76 -9.62 -0.74
CA GLY A 76 12.55 -10.91 -0.12
C GLY A 76 11.69 -10.85 1.14
N CYS A 77 11.30 -12.01 1.63
CA CYS A 77 10.68 -12.21 2.93
C CYS A 77 11.38 -13.32 3.67
N VAL A 78 11.77 -13.07 4.92
CA VAL A 78 12.35 -14.07 5.80
C VAL A 78 11.25 -14.83 6.51
N TYR A 79 11.39 -16.15 6.57
CA TYR A 79 10.46 -17.08 7.19
C TYR A 79 11.16 -17.95 8.23
N THR A 80 10.44 -18.29 9.30
CA THR A 80 10.83 -19.33 10.25
C THR A 80 10.78 -20.72 9.58
N PRO A 81 11.37 -21.78 10.18
CA PRO A 81 11.33 -23.13 9.62
C PRO A 81 9.92 -23.70 9.44
N ASP A 82 8.97 -23.26 10.24
CA ASP A 82 7.56 -23.64 10.22
C ASP A 82 6.68 -22.74 9.32
N GLY A 83 7.28 -21.78 8.60
CA GLY A 83 6.62 -21.02 7.55
C GLY A 83 5.94 -19.74 8.00
N VAL A 84 6.28 -19.24 9.18
CA VAL A 84 5.81 -17.94 9.63
C VAL A 84 6.68 -16.84 9.01
N PRO A 85 6.11 -15.88 8.27
CA PRO A 85 6.88 -14.77 7.73
C PRO A 85 7.26 -13.81 8.86
N VAL A 86 8.55 -13.52 8.96
CA VAL A 86 9.12 -12.67 10.00
C VAL A 86 9.14 -11.22 9.57
N ARG A 87 9.76 -10.96 8.41
CA ARG A 87 9.98 -9.60 7.91
C ARG A 87 10.34 -9.59 6.43
N GLY A 88 9.85 -8.58 5.71
CA GLY A 88 10.32 -8.26 4.38
C GLY A 88 11.70 -7.61 4.39
N ILE A 89 12.49 -7.90 3.37
CA ILE A 89 13.79 -7.30 3.09
C ILE A 89 13.78 -6.67 1.70
N THR A 90 14.49 -5.56 1.53
CA THR A 90 14.61 -4.83 0.27
C THR A 90 15.91 -4.04 0.22
N ASN A 91 16.56 -4.02 -0.95
CA ASN A 91 17.80 -3.29 -1.19
C ASN A 91 17.59 -1.79 -1.43
N ILE A 92 16.42 -1.38 -1.94
CA ILE A 92 16.08 0.00 -2.26
C ILE A 92 14.97 0.48 -1.35
N SER A 93 15.05 1.73 -0.93
CA SER A 93 14.04 2.38 -0.10
C SER A 93 13.08 3.25 -0.93
N SER A 94 13.54 3.89 -2.00
CA SER A 94 12.71 4.68 -2.92
C SER A 94 13.40 4.87 -4.27
N GLU A 95 12.61 4.87 -5.35
CA GLU A 95 13.05 5.25 -6.69
C GLU A 95 13.18 6.78 -6.83
N PHE A 96 12.33 7.53 -6.14
CA PHE A 96 12.20 8.98 -6.29
C PHE A 96 13.02 9.77 -5.28
N ASP A 97 13.19 9.25 -4.07
CA ASP A 97 13.99 9.85 -3.01
C ASP A 97 14.79 8.78 -2.29
N ARG A 98 16.10 8.81 -2.47
CA ARG A 98 17.03 7.87 -1.82
C ARG A 98 17.07 8.03 -0.30
N ASN A 99 16.58 9.14 0.24
CA ASN A 99 16.50 9.37 1.69
C ASN A 99 15.27 8.73 2.31
N LEU A 100 14.25 8.38 1.52
CA LEU A 100 13.06 7.67 1.99
C LEU A 100 13.43 6.28 2.50
N GLY A 101 13.61 6.16 3.83
CA GLY A 101 13.87 4.88 4.49
C GLY A 101 15.28 4.31 4.28
N LEU A 102 16.30 5.13 4.11
CA LEU A 102 17.69 4.67 4.10
C LEU A 102 18.18 4.28 5.52
N PRO A 103 18.99 3.22 5.64
CA PRO A 103 19.33 2.22 4.61
C PRO A 103 18.13 1.37 4.25
N GLY A 104 18.19 0.66 3.10
CA GLY A 104 17.16 -0.33 2.75
C GLY A 104 16.91 -1.33 3.89
N LYS A 105 15.79 -2.04 3.87
CA LYS A 105 15.40 -2.99 4.93
C LYS A 105 16.22 -4.27 4.84
N ARG A 106 17.49 -4.23 5.23
CA ARG A 106 18.47 -5.33 5.12
C ARG A 106 18.77 -6.02 6.44
N TYR A 107 18.42 -5.39 7.56
CA TYR A 107 18.77 -5.87 8.89
C TYR A 107 17.56 -6.51 9.58
N VAL A 108 17.65 -7.82 9.85
CA VAL A 108 16.61 -8.60 10.51
C VAL A 108 17.08 -8.97 11.92
N PRO A 109 16.43 -8.50 12.99
CA PRO A 109 16.82 -8.84 14.36
C PRO A 109 16.70 -10.35 14.60
N ILE A 110 17.72 -10.97 15.17
CA ILE A 110 17.68 -12.40 15.52
C ILE A 110 16.55 -12.72 16.51
N CYS A 111 16.28 -11.84 17.46
CA CYS A 111 15.20 -12.04 18.43
C CYS A 111 13.78 -12.11 17.81
N GLU A 112 13.59 -11.62 16.57
CA GLU A 112 12.34 -11.76 15.82
C GLU A 112 12.25 -13.11 15.09
N CYS A 113 13.35 -13.83 14.94
CA CYS A 113 13.48 -15.03 14.12
C CYS A 113 13.47 -16.34 14.93
N LEU A 114 13.85 -16.31 16.20
CA LEU A 114 14.00 -17.50 17.03
C LEU A 114 12.67 -17.92 17.66
N THR A 115 12.32 -19.19 17.50
CA THR A 115 11.12 -19.80 18.10
C THR A 115 11.41 -20.53 19.42
N GLY A 116 12.62 -20.34 20.02
CA GLY A 116 13.03 -20.99 21.28
C GLY A 116 14.45 -20.58 21.72
N GLU A 117 14.98 -21.21 22.78
CA GLU A 117 16.34 -21.02 23.31
C GLU A 117 17.44 -21.64 22.43
N GLY A 118 17.28 -21.65 21.10
CA GLY A 118 18.20 -22.30 20.17
C GLY A 118 19.49 -21.50 19.93
N GLY A 119 20.63 -22.18 19.97
CA GLY A 119 21.95 -21.62 19.66
C GLY A 119 22.27 -21.54 18.15
N ALA A 120 21.27 -21.63 17.25
CA ALA A 120 21.48 -21.63 15.81
C ALA A 120 20.34 -20.89 15.07
N VAL A 121 20.69 -20.30 13.95
CA VAL A 121 19.77 -19.75 12.95
C VAL A 121 19.49 -20.84 11.91
N ASP A 122 18.22 -21.08 11.65
CA ASP A 122 17.72 -21.95 10.58
C ASP A 122 16.47 -21.28 9.97
N LEU A 123 16.65 -20.57 8.87
CA LEU A 123 15.61 -19.71 8.31
C LEU A 123 15.52 -19.88 6.80
N TRP A 124 14.41 -19.43 6.26
CA TRP A 124 14.17 -19.41 4.83
C TRP A 124 13.91 -18.00 4.33
N ALA A 125 14.26 -17.70 3.07
CA ALA A 125 13.86 -16.45 2.42
C ALA A 125 13.29 -16.71 1.03
N ASP A 126 12.09 -16.19 0.80
CA ASP A 126 11.48 -16.10 -0.53
C ASP A 126 11.93 -14.80 -1.19
N VAL A 127 12.70 -14.88 -2.28
CA VAL A 127 13.35 -13.74 -2.93
C VAL A 127 12.93 -13.62 -4.39
N GLY A 128 12.70 -12.37 -4.85
CA GLY A 128 12.47 -12.02 -6.25
C GLY A 128 13.61 -11.16 -6.81
N ASN A 129 14.00 -11.40 -8.07
CA ASN A 129 15.01 -10.59 -8.77
C ASN A 129 14.39 -9.32 -9.35
N ASN A 130 13.84 -8.50 -8.48
CA ASN A 130 13.27 -7.18 -8.75
C ASN A 130 13.50 -6.30 -7.53
N ASP A 131 13.65 -4.99 -7.76
CA ASP A 131 13.59 -4.05 -6.66
C ASP A 131 12.13 -3.76 -6.21
N LEU A 132 12.00 -2.91 -5.20
CA LEU A 132 10.69 -2.51 -4.66
C LEU A 132 9.73 -1.98 -5.73
N PHE A 133 10.26 -1.35 -6.78
CA PHE A 133 9.52 -0.75 -7.90
C PHE A 133 9.51 -1.59 -9.18
N GLY A 134 9.86 -2.86 -9.08
CA GLY A 134 9.78 -3.81 -10.19
C GLY A 134 10.91 -3.72 -11.21
N ASN A 135 11.96 -2.96 -10.96
CA ASN A 135 13.09 -2.90 -11.86
C ASN A 135 14.00 -4.13 -11.68
N ARG A 136 14.65 -4.54 -12.78
CA ARG A 136 15.63 -5.62 -12.75
C ARG A 136 16.83 -5.25 -11.88
N GLN A 137 17.29 -6.19 -11.09
CA GLN A 137 18.50 -6.11 -10.29
C GLN A 137 19.61 -7.00 -10.84
N SER A 138 20.81 -6.95 -10.24
CA SER A 138 21.94 -7.78 -10.68
C SER A 138 21.75 -9.27 -10.39
N GLY A 139 20.85 -9.60 -9.46
CA GLY A 139 20.62 -10.98 -9.03
C GLY A 139 21.81 -11.60 -8.29
N ARG A 140 22.53 -10.78 -7.49
CA ARG A 140 23.69 -11.23 -6.70
C ARG A 140 23.37 -11.25 -5.22
N VAL A 141 24.04 -12.12 -4.48
CA VAL A 141 24.08 -12.03 -3.02
C VAL A 141 25.07 -10.94 -2.64
N LEU A 142 24.58 -9.72 -2.33
CA LEU A 142 25.45 -8.60 -1.99
C LEU A 142 25.90 -8.62 -0.52
N GLN A 143 25.06 -9.17 0.38
CA GLN A 143 25.38 -9.30 1.80
C GLN A 143 24.65 -10.48 2.42
N ALA A 144 25.40 -11.30 3.18
CA ALA A 144 24.85 -12.42 3.95
C ALA A 144 25.70 -12.67 5.19
N ARG A 145 25.47 -11.88 6.26
CA ARG A 145 26.30 -11.89 7.47
C ARG A 145 25.46 -11.85 8.75
N LEU A 146 25.97 -12.50 9.79
CA LEU A 146 25.57 -12.20 11.15
C LEU A 146 26.35 -10.98 11.60
N VAL A 147 25.65 -9.97 12.13
CA VAL A 147 26.24 -8.70 12.58
C VAL A 147 25.78 -8.38 13.99
N GLU A 148 26.59 -7.65 14.73
CA GLU A 148 26.24 -7.11 16.04
C GLU A 148 25.94 -5.62 15.92
N CYS A 149 24.80 -5.18 16.44
CA CYS A 149 24.38 -3.78 16.45
C CYS A 149 24.84 -3.06 17.71
N ASP A 150 25.54 -1.95 17.55
CA ASP A 150 25.77 -0.97 18.63
C ASP A 150 24.55 -0.03 18.72
N GLU A 151 23.66 -0.33 19.66
CA GLU A 151 22.40 0.40 19.85
C GLU A 151 22.65 1.89 20.20
N ARG A 152 23.70 2.23 20.99
CA ARG A 152 24.00 3.63 21.33
C ARG A 152 24.45 4.43 20.10
N ARG A 153 25.32 3.83 19.27
CA ARG A 153 25.72 4.48 18.00
C ARG A 153 24.55 4.65 17.05
N ARG A 154 23.61 3.71 17.06
CA ARG A 154 22.41 3.81 16.23
C ARG A 154 21.47 4.92 16.72
N GLU A 155 21.25 5.04 18.03
CA GLU A 155 20.46 6.14 18.59
C GLU A 155 21.13 7.50 18.28
N LEU A 156 22.45 7.63 18.52
CA LEU A 156 23.19 8.83 18.16
C LEU A 156 23.08 9.17 16.67
N PHE A 157 23.08 8.16 15.80
CA PHE A 157 22.88 8.38 14.36
C PHE A 157 21.52 9.00 14.05
N TYR A 158 20.45 8.51 14.68
CA TYR A 158 19.11 9.07 14.44
C TYR A 158 18.95 10.44 15.10
N ASP A 159 19.54 10.69 16.25
CA ASP A 159 19.56 12.00 16.88
C ASP A 159 20.24 13.05 15.98
N TYR A 160 21.40 12.67 15.47
CA TYR A 160 22.15 13.52 14.54
C TYR A 160 21.40 13.75 13.23
N ALA A 161 20.89 12.69 12.62
CA ALA A 161 20.16 12.77 11.35
C ALA A 161 18.88 13.61 11.47
N PHE A 162 18.15 13.46 12.58
CA PHE A 162 16.96 14.25 12.88
C PHE A 162 17.27 15.75 12.98
N LEU A 163 18.29 16.12 13.76
CA LEU A 163 18.68 17.52 13.93
C LEU A 163 19.29 18.12 12.65
N LEU A 164 19.96 17.29 11.84
CA LEU A 164 20.48 17.72 10.54
C LEU A 164 19.32 18.05 9.56
N GLU A 165 18.31 17.19 9.47
CA GLU A 165 17.10 17.44 8.67
C GLU A 165 16.33 18.68 9.16
N LEU A 166 16.31 18.90 10.49
CA LEU A 166 15.73 20.12 11.06
C LEU A 166 16.53 21.36 10.64
N ALA A 167 17.84 21.34 10.80
CA ALA A 167 18.71 22.46 10.41
C ALA A 167 18.57 22.77 8.91
N ASP A 168 18.58 21.73 8.04
CA ASP A 168 18.41 21.87 6.58
C ASP A 168 17.05 22.47 6.17
N SER A 169 16.07 22.38 7.04
CA SER A 169 14.72 22.94 6.82
C SER A 169 14.56 24.40 7.28
N LEU A 170 15.55 24.94 8.01
CA LEU A 170 15.52 26.31 8.52
C LEU A 170 16.19 27.27 7.54
N GLN A 171 15.81 28.55 7.65
CA GLN A 171 16.51 29.61 6.93
C GLN A 171 17.78 30.01 7.71
N ASP A 172 18.81 30.46 7.01
CA ASP A 172 20.08 30.89 7.58
C ASP A 172 19.98 32.12 8.51
N ILE A 173 18.87 32.87 8.45
CA ILE A 173 18.58 33.98 9.37
C ILE A 173 17.93 33.51 10.70
N ASP A 174 17.55 32.25 10.81
CA ASP A 174 16.93 31.69 12.02
C ASP A 174 18.02 31.42 13.08
N PRO A 175 17.93 31.98 14.29
CA PRO A 175 18.92 31.71 15.36
C PRO A 175 19.02 30.21 15.71
N LEU A 176 17.93 29.44 15.53
CA LEU A 176 17.95 27.98 15.74
C LEU A 176 18.88 27.29 14.74
N TYR A 177 18.93 27.75 13.49
CA TYR A 177 19.80 27.21 12.46
C TYR A 177 21.26 27.17 12.94
N TYR A 178 21.81 28.30 13.33
CA TYR A 178 23.20 28.38 13.79
C TYR A 178 23.44 27.55 15.05
N THR A 179 22.49 27.56 15.97
CA THR A 179 22.57 26.77 17.20
C THR A 179 22.71 25.27 16.90
N LEU A 180 21.93 24.77 15.92
CA LEU A 180 21.98 23.37 15.48
C LEU A 180 23.26 23.07 14.70
N VAL A 181 23.65 23.95 13.77
CA VAL A 181 24.86 23.76 12.95
C VAL A 181 26.10 23.63 13.82
N TYR A 182 26.30 24.52 14.81
CA TYR A 182 27.43 24.42 15.73
C TYR A 182 27.46 23.10 16.53
N ALA A 183 26.30 22.65 17.01
CA ALA A 183 26.20 21.38 17.72
C ALA A 183 26.52 20.18 16.80
N LEU A 184 25.99 20.20 15.57
CA LEU A 184 26.23 19.16 14.58
C LEU A 184 27.70 19.13 14.10
N GLU A 185 28.31 20.28 13.88
CA GLU A 185 29.73 20.38 13.53
C GLU A 185 30.63 19.84 14.65
N GLU A 186 30.34 20.19 15.90
CA GLU A 186 31.10 19.69 17.05
C GLU A 186 31.03 18.16 17.14
N VAL A 187 29.83 17.57 16.96
CA VAL A 187 29.64 16.11 16.92
C VAL A 187 30.40 15.50 15.74
N ALA A 188 30.30 16.10 14.54
CA ALA A 188 30.97 15.59 13.34
C ALA A 188 32.49 15.55 13.51
N VAL A 189 33.10 16.59 14.11
CA VAL A 189 34.56 16.64 14.40
C VAL A 189 34.97 15.55 15.39
N ARG A 190 34.19 15.33 16.46
CA ARG A 190 34.49 14.29 17.47
C ARG A 190 34.46 12.90 16.87
N VAL A 191 33.40 12.61 16.12
CA VAL A 191 33.16 11.30 15.48
C VAL A 191 34.20 11.00 14.40
N ALA A 192 34.69 12.03 13.67
CA ALA A 192 35.72 11.86 12.65
C ALA A 192 37.09 11.43 13.23
N HIS A 193 37.38 11.73 14.48
CA HIS A 193 38.66 11.38 15.09
C HIS A 193 38.68 10.00 15.74
N VAL A 194 37.73 9.72 16.62
CA VAL A 194 37.63 8.41 17.32
C VAL A 194 36.17 8.12 17.68
N MET A 195 35.71 6.92 17.40
CA MET A 195 34.38 6.45 17.77
C MET A 195 34.46 5.51 18.98
N SER A 196 34.84 6.03 20.14
CA SER A 196 34.82 5.31 21.43
C SER A 196 33.44 5.43 22.11
N ALA A 197 33.20 4.62 23.14
CA ALA A 197 32.01 4.76 23.98
C ALA A 197 31.93 6.14 24.68
N GLU A 198 33.07 6.67 25.07
CA GLU A 198 33.17 8.01 25.66
C GLU A 198 32.85 9.10 24.66
N THR A 199 33.34 8.96 23.41
CA THR A 199 32.99 9.89 22.31
C THR A 199 31.47 9.88 22.03
N VAL A 200 30.83 8.71 22.02
CA VAL A 200 29.39 8.60 21.85
C VAL A 200 28.64 9.34 22.95
N GLU A 201 29.05 9.16 24.22
CA GLU A 201 28.42 9.84 25.38
C GLU A 201 28.61 11.37 25.33
N GLN A 202 29.77 11.85 24.92
CA GLN A 202 30.01 13.29 24.71
C GLN A 202 29.10 13.83 23.59
N CYS A 203 28.97 13.13 22.48
CA CYS A 203 28.10 13.52 21.37
C CYS A 203 26.60 13.52 21.76
N GLU A 204 26.14 12.51 22.49
CA GLU A 204 24.79 12.48 23.05
C GLU A 204 24.53 13.71 23.96
N SER A 205 25.51 14.07 24.78
CA SER A 205 25.39 15.21 25.68
C SER A 205 25.31 16.56 24.94
N ILE A 206 25.93 16.68 23.77
CA ILE A 206 25.88 17.87 22.90
C ILE A 206 24.49 17.96 22.24
N LEU A 207 23.94 16.85 21.74
CA LEU A 207 22.66 16.86 20.99
C LEU A 207 21.42 16.89 21.90
N ARG A 208 21.51 16.31 23.10
CA ARG A 208 20.38 16.18 24.04
C ARG A 208 19.63 17.49 24.31
N PRO A 209 20.28 18.66 24.58
CA PRO A 209 19.53 19.90 24.81
C PRO A 209 18.63 20.34 23.67
N HIS A 210 18.95 19.95 22.44
CA HIS A 210 18.18 20.28 21.25
C HIS A 210 17.00 19.32 21.05
N LEU A 211 17.11 18.08 21.49
CA LEU A 211 16.06 17.06 21.45
C LEU A 211 15.08 17.16 22.63
N GLU A 212 15.51 17.74 23.75
CA GLU A 212 14.68 17.92 24.95
C GLU A 212 14.08 19.33 25.08
N ARG A 213 14.32 20.20 24.08
CA ARG A 213 13.87 21.59 24.10
C ARG A 213 12.36 21.67 23.98
N LYS A 214 11.69 21.67 25.14
CA LYS A 214 10.25 21.83 25.33
C LYS A 214 9.91 23.31 25.55
N ASN A 215 8.66 23.66 25.48
CA ASN A 215 8.05 24.98 25.54
C ASN A 215 7.89 25.63 24.17
N ILE A 216 7.18 24.90 23.31
CA ILE A 216 6.61 25.46 22.11
C ILE A 216 5.37 26.24 22.58
N PRO A 217 5.21 27.53 22.23
CA PRO A 217 3.90 28.16 22.25
C PRO A 217 2.94 27.25 21.50
N GLU A 218 1.66 27.18 21.87
CA GLU A 218 0.69 26.28 21.25
C GLU A 218 1.01 26.00 19.78
N PRO A 219 1.17 24.72 19.38
CA PRO A 219 1.65 24.41 18.05
C PRO A 219 0.74 25.04 17.00
N LEU A 220 1.34 25.75 16.05
CA LEU A 220 0.61 26.34 14.93
C LEU A 220 -0.16 25.30 14.14
N LEU A 221 0.31 24.06 14.13
CA LEU A 221 -0.28 22.91 13.47
C LEU A 221 0.00 21.64 14.27
N GLN A 222 -1.02 20.80 14.41
CA GLN A 222 -0.90 19.42 14.89
C GLN A 222 -0.88 18.49 13.69
N MET A 223 0.21 17.73 13.53
CA MET A 223 0.34 16.72 12.48
C MET A 223 -0.06 15.34 13.00
N TYR A 224 -0.99 14.70 12.32
CA TYR A 224 -1.44 13.32 12.60
C TYR A 224 -0.70 12.38 11.66
N ALA A 225 0.26 11.65 12.20
CA ALA A 225 1.09 10.74 11.43
C ALA A 225 0.44 9.35 11.35
N ILE A 226 0.13 8.93 10.13
CA ILE A 226 -0.48 7.64 9.81
C ILE A 226 0.58 6.77 9.16
N GLY A 227 1.00 5.70 9.82
CA GLY A 227 1.88 4.70 9.22
C GLY A 227 1.13 3.95 8.13
N HIS A 228 1.64 3.98 6.90
CA HIS A 228 0.93 3.48 5.73
C HIS A 228 1.87 2.86 4.72
N SER A 229 1.30 2.06 3.82
CA SER A 229 1.95 1.55 2.63
C SER A 229 0.92 1.44 1.51
N HIS A 230 0.89 2.43 0.63
CA HIS A 230 0.22 2.22 -0.65
C HIS A 230 0.91 1.05 -1.38
N LEU A 231 0.14 0.07 -1.82
CA LEU A 231 0.68 -1.10 -2.53
C LEU A 231 -0.16 -1.36 -3.78
N ASP A 232 0.45 -1.11 -4.92
CA ASP A 232 -0.16 -1.39 -6.22
C ASP A 232 -0.39 -2.88 -6.43
N LEU A 233 -1.62 -3.22 -6.84
CA LEU A 233 -1.97 -4.62 -7.13
C LEU A 233 -1.27 -5.14 -8.39
N ALA A 234 -0.95 -4.25 -9.31
CA ALA A 234 -0.07 -4.45 -10.45
C ALA A 234 0.34 -3.08 -10.99
N TRP A 235 1.55 -2.93 -11.47
CA TRP A 235 2.06 -1.73 -12.12
C TRP A 235 3.31 -2.07 -12.94
N LYS A 236 4.50 -1.81 -12.40
CA LYS A 236 5.76 -2.29 -12.99
C LYS A 236 6.04 -3.77 -12.64
N TRP A 237 5.12 -4.45 -12.02
CA TRP A 237 5.15 -5.87 -11.64
C TRP A 237 3.77 -6.52 -11.83
N PRO A 238 3.73 -7.86 -12.02
CA PRO A 238 2.48 -8.61 -12.21
C PRO A 238 1.76 -8.88 -10.88
N LEU A 239 0.46 -9.23 -10.94
CA LEU A 239 -0.39 -9.57 -9.78
C LEU A 239 0.23 -10.61 -8.85
N ARG A 240 0.92 -11.63 -9.40
CA ARG A 240 1.58 -12.68 -8.62
C ARG A 240 2.63 -12.12 -7.66
N GLU A 241 3.31 -11.04 -8.07
CA GLU A 241 4.33 -10.40 -7.23
C GLU A 241 3.68 -9.60 -6.10
N THR A 242 2.53 -9.00 -6.33
CA THR A 242 1.80 -8.29 -5.28
C THR A 242 1.32 -9.21 -4.16
N ARG A 243 0.95 -10.46 -4.46
CA ARG A 243 0.65 -11.47 -3.41
C ARG A 243 1.84 -11.63 -2.45
N ARG A 244 3.05 -11.70 -2.97
CA ARG A 244 4.31 -11.78 -2.19
C ARG A 244 4.62 -10.47 -1.48
N LYS A 245 4.45 -9.31 -2.16
CA LYS A 245 4.65 -7.98 -1.58
C LYS A 245 3.71 -7.71 -0.41
N ALA A 246 2.45 -8.17 -0.46
CA ALA A 246 1.51 -8.06 0.65
C ALA A 246 2.00 -8.81 1.90
N ILE A 247 2.51 -10.03 1.75
CA ILE A 247 3.10 -10.80 2.86
C ILE A 247 4.32 -10.06 3.43
N ARG A 248 5.25 -9.59 2.58
CA ARG A 248 6.43 -8.81 2.99
C ARG A 248 6.07 -7.56 3.75
N THR A 249 5.08 -6.82 3.26
CA THR A 249 4.63 -5.55 3.84
C THR A 249 3.95 -5.76 5.19
N PHE A 250 3.00 -6.68 5.27
CA PHE A 250 2.23 -6.89 6.49
C PHE A 250 3.04 -7.57 7.60
N SER A 251 3.93 -8.52 7.26
CA SER A 251 4.86 -9.08 8.26
C SER A 251 5.81 -8.02 8.83
N THR A 252 6.32 -7.13 7.96
CA THR A 252 7.13 -5.98 8.40
C THR A 252 6.34 -5.03 9.29
N ALA A 253 5.09 -4.71 8.93
CA ALA A 253 4.23 -3.86 9.75
C ALA A 253 3.99 -4.46 11.13
N LEU A 254 3.66 -5.75 11.23
CA LEU A 254 3.47 -6.45 12.50
C LEU A 254 4.75 -6.50 13.35
N ALA A 255 5.91 -6.74 12.73
CA ALA A 255 7.20 -6.68 13.43
C ALA A 255 7.48 -5.27 13.99
N ASN A 256 7.14 -4.23 13.24
CA ASN A 256 7.26 -2.85 13.70
C ASN A 256 6.25 -2.53 14.82
N LEU A 257 5.01 -3.02 14.76
CA LEU A 257 4.02 -2.87 15.84
C LEU A 257 4.51 -3.49 17.14
N ARG A 258 5.19 -4.63 17.10
CA ARG A 258 5.80 -5.25 18.30
C ARG A 258 6.94 -4.41 18.89
N ARG A 259 7.73 -3.75 18.03
CA ARG A 259 8.92 -2.98 18.44
C ARG A 259 8.60 -1.56 18.92
N TYR A 260 7.59 -0.90 18.33
CA TYR A 260 7.22 0.48 18.61
C TYR A 260 5.79 0.53 19.16
N PRO A 261 5.62 0.60 20.51
CA PRO A 261 4.30 0.57 21.14
C PRO A 261 3.37 1.71 20.71
N GLU A 262 3.93 2.87 20.38
CA GLU A 262 3.20 4.05 19.92
C GLU A 262 2.77 3.99 18.45
N TYR A 263 3.32 3.07 17.69
CA TYR A 263 3.07 2.95 16.26
C TYR A 263 1.70 2.36 15.95
N VAL A 264 1.01 2.95 14.97
CA VAL A 264 -0.22 2.45 14.36
C VAL A 264 0.02 2.33 12.85
N TYR A 265 -0.42 1.24 12.26
CA TYR A 265 -0.30 0.99 10.83
C TYR A 265 -1.67 0.87 10.19
N GLY A 266 -1.84 1.46 9.00
CA GLY A 266 -3.07 1.35 8.22
C GLY A 266 -2.82 0.74 6.85
N ALA A 267 -3.76 -0.06 6.36
CA ALA A 267 -3.75 -0.61 5.01
C ALA A 267 -5.16 -0.67 4.42
N SER A 268 -5.23 -0.45 3.12
CA SER A 268 -6.43 -0.52 2.31
C SER A 268 -6.51 -1.83 1.50
N GLN A 269 -7.51 -1.94 0.64
CA GLN A 269 -7.66 -2.97 -0.37
C GLN A 269 -7.87 -4.40 0.18
N PRO A 270 -9.12 -4.78 0.54
CA PRO A 270 -9.50 -6.13 0.95
C PRO A 270 -8.95 -7.27 0.09
N GLN A 271 -8.71 -7.03 -1.20
CA GLN A 271 -8.10 -8.00 -2.10
C GLN A 271 -6.72 -8.48 -1.62
N GLN A 272 -5.89 -7.59 -1.08
CA GLN A 272 -4.57 -7.96 -0.53
C GLN A 272 -4.72 -8.88 0.69
N PHE A 273 -5.64 -8.56 1.57
CA PHE A 273 -5.94 -9.36 2.76
C PHE A 273 -6.53 -10.73 2.40
N ALA A 274 -7.35 -10.79 1.35
CA ALA A 274 -7.89 -12.05 0.85
C ALA A 274 -6.75 -12.96 0.33
N TRP A 275 -5.79 -12.41 -0.39
CA TRP A 275 -4.60 -13.16 -0.82
C TRP A 275 -3.74 -13.61 0.37
N VAL A 276 -3.52 -12.76 1.37
CA VAL A 276 -2.76 -13.14 2.57
C VAL A 276 -3.49 -14.21 3.36
N LYS A 277 -4.83 -14.16 3.45
CA LYS A 277 -5.64 -15.22 4.06
C LYS A 277 -5.49 -16.57 3.37
N GLU A 278 -5.39 -16.55 2.03
CA GLU A 278 -5.20 -17.73 1.20
C GLU A 278 -3.76 -18.28 1.28
N ASP A 279 -2.77 -17.41 1.10
CA ASP A 279 -1.36 -17.80 0.96
C ASP A 279 -0.64 -17.99 2.30
N CYS A 280 -1.05 -17.26 3.34
CA CYS A 280 -0.42 -17.27 4.65
C CYS A 280 -1.44 -17.08 5.80
N PRO A 281 -2.28 -18.10 6.10
CA PRO A 281 -3.33 -17.99 7.12
C PRO A 281 -2.83 -17.63 8.52
N ALA A 282 -1.58 -17.99 8.85
CA ALA A 282 -0.97 -17.64 10.13
C ALA A 282 -0.78 -16.13 10.26
N LEU A 283 -0.20 -15.49 9.23
CA LEU A 283 -0.04 -14.04 9.17
C LEU A 283 -1.40 -13.32 9.22
N PHE A 284 -2.40 -13.85 8.52
CA PHE A 284 -3.74 -13.28 8.55
C PHE A 284 -4.34 -13.25 9.96
N LYS A 285 -4.14 -14.29 10.76
CA LYS A 285 -4.57 -14.34 12.17
C LYS A 285 -3.85 -13.29 13.03
N GLU A 286 -2.55 -13.08 12.81
CA GLU A 286 -1.82 -12.02 13.50
C GLU A 286 -2.34 -10.62 13.14
N ILE A 287 -2.68 -10.40 11.85
CA ILE A 287 -3.33 -9.16 11.41
C ILE A 287 -4.68 -8.99 12.11
N GLN A 288 -5.50 -10.04 12.20
CA GLN A 288 -6.79 -9.99 12.92
C GLN A 288 -6.60 -9.59 14.39
N ALA A 289 -5.59 -10.14 15.07
CA ALA A 289 -5.27 -9.76 16.45
C ALA A 289 -4.86 -8.28 16.55
N ALA A 290 -3.97 -7.81 15.70
CA ALA A 290 -3.51 -6.42 15.68
C ALA A 290 -4.65 -5.42 15.34
N VAL A 291 -5.61 -5.82 14.49
CA VAL A 291 -6.83 -5.05 14.22
C VAL A 291 -7.74 -5.00 15.44
N ALA A 292 -7.90 -6.12 16.16
CA ALA A 292 -8.69 -6.18 17.38
C ALA A 292 -8.10 -5.29 18.49
N GLU A 293 -6.77 -5.25 18.60
CA GLU A 293 -6.03 -4.36 19.51
C GLU A 293 -6.11 -2.88 19.10
N GLY A 294 -6.61 -2.56 17.90
CA GLY A 294 -6.71 -1.20 17.38
C GLY A 294 -5.39 -0.60 16.91
N ARG A 295 -4.37 -1.41 16.70
CA ARG A 295 -3.03 -1.00 16.24
C ARG A 295 -2.79 -1.20 14.75
N PHE A 296 -3.64 -1.99 14.10
CA PHE A 296 -3.70 -2.13 12.65
C PHE A 296 -5.06 -1.62 12.18
N GLU A 297 -5.09 -0.52 11.42
CA GLU A 297 -6.30 0.13 10.92
C GLU A 297 -6.68 -0.43 9.55
N LEU A 298 -7.96 -0.77 9.37
CA LEU A 298 -8.53 -1.14 8.07
C LEU A 298 -9.00 0.13 7.36
N GLN A 299 -8.30 0.53 6.32
CA GLN A 299 -8.57 1.74 5.55
C GLN A 299 -9.32 1.43 4.28
N GLY A 300 -10.14 2.40 3.82
CA GLY A 300 -10.86 2.30 2.57
C GLY A 300 -12.01 1.29 2.54
N GLY A 301 -13.09 1.68 1.88
CA GLY A 301 -14.30 0.86 1.78
C GLY A 301 -14.39 0.01 0.53
N MET A 302 -13.57 0.25 -0.50
CA MET A 302 -13.59 -0.47 -1.77
C MET A 302 -12.79 -1.78 -1.71
N TRP A 303 -13.16 -2.74 -2.58
CA TRP A 303 -12.47 -4.03 -2.73
C TRP A 303 -11.01 -3.87 -3.16
N VAL A 304 -10.77 -2.95 -4.11
CA VAL A 304 -9.45 -2.45 -4.53
C VAL A 304 -9.50 -0.93 -4.60
N GLU A 305 -8.36 -0.26 -4.72
CA GLU A 305 -8.29 1.17 -5.05
C GLU A 305 -8.58 1.36 -6.55
N ALA A 306 -9.87 1.37 -6.89
CA ALA A 306 -10.34 1.32 -8.26
C ALA A 306 -10.24 2.68 -8.97
N ASP A 307 -10.01 2.63 -10.29
CA ASP A 307 -10.29 3.76 -11.17
C ASP A 307 -11.76 4.14 -11.10
N THR A 308 -12.07 5.41 -10.87
CA THR A 308 -13.43 5.92 -10.65
C THR A 308 -14.03 6.61 -11.86
N ASN A 309 -13.26 6.78 -12.95
CA ASN A 309 -13.71 7.43 -14.17
C ASN A 309 -14.19 6.44 -15.23
N LEU A 310 -13.49 5.30 -15.36
CA LEU A 310 -13.78 4.29 -16.38
C LEU A 310 -14.67 3.15 -15.87
N SER A 311 -14.66 2.89 -14.57
CA SER A 311 -15.56 1.91 -13.93
C SER A 311 -17.01 2.39 -13.95
N GLY A 312 -17.95 1.47 -14.19
CA GLY A 312 -19.38 1.79 -14.16
C GLY A 312 -19.90 2.04 -12.74
N GLY A 313 -21.02 2.77 -12.61
CA GLY A 313 -21.61 3.09 -11.31
C GLY A 313 -21.96 1.85 -10.49
N GLU A 314 -22.52 0.81 -11.12
CA GLU A 314 -22.80 -0.47 -10.47
C GLU A 314 -21.51 -1.14 -9.97
N ALA A 315 -20.45 -1.13 -10.78
CA ALA A 315 -19.17 -1.69 -10.37
C ALA A 315 -18.56 -0.94 -9.18
N LEU A 316 -18.64 0.39 -9.16
CA LEU A 316 -18.20 1.20 -8.02
C LEU A 316 -19.00 0.88 -6.73
N ILE A 317 -20.32 0.70 -6.84
CA ILE A 317 -21.15 0.23 -5.70
C ILE A 317 -20.69 -1.15 -5.23
N ARG A 318 -20.37 -2.07 -6.15
CA ARG A 318 -19.85 -3.41 -5.85
C ARG A 318 -18.46 -3.38 -5.20
N GLN A 319 -17.61 -2.44 -5.57
CA GLN A 319 -16.34 -2.20 -4.87
C GLN A 319 -16.59 -1.97 -3.36
N PHE A 320 -17.53 -1.08 -3.01
CA PHE A 320 -17.90 -0.85 -1.60
C PHE A 320 -18.61 -2.04 -0.97
N LEU A 321 -19.54 -2.68 -1.69
CA LEU A 321 -20.31 -3.80 -1.17
C LEU A 321 -19.39 -4.94 -0.72
N TYR A 322 -18.47 -5.36 -1.60
CA TYR A 322 -17.58 -6.49 -1.29
C TYR A 322 -16.45 -6.11 -0.36
N GLY A 323 -15.92 -4.88 -0.48
CA GLY A 323 -14.89 -4.39 0.43
C GLY A 323 -15.38 -4.29 1.86
N LYS A 324 -16.49 -3.59 2.08
CA LYS A 324 -17.09 -3.43 3.43
C LYS A 324 -17.64 -4.74 3.99
N ARG A 325 -18.12 -5.64 3.13
CA ARG A 325 -18.54 -6.98 3.56
C ARG A 325 -17.34 -7.77 4.09
N PHE A 326 -16.22 -7.79 3.35
CA PHE A 326 -15.01 -8.48 3.78
C PHE A 326 -14.49 -7.96 5.13
N TRP A 327 -14.43 -6.62 5.30
CA TRP A 327 -14.03 -6.04 6.59
C TRP A 327 -14.91 -6.49 7.74
N ARG A 328 -16.22 -6.53 7.53
CA ARG A 328 -17.19 -6.95 8.55
C ARG A 328 -17.11 -8.43 8.88
N GLU A 329 -17.02 -9.28 7.84
CA GLU A 329 -17.01 -10.75 8.00
C GLU A 329 -15.69 -11.23 8.61
N GLU A 330 -14.55 -10.68 8.20
CA GLU A 330 -13.23 -11.14 8.63
C GLU A 330 -12.72 -10.45 9.91
N PHE A 331 -13.14 -9.23 10.17
CA PHE A 331 -12.59 -8.42 11.25
C PHE A 331 -13.66 -7.84 12.19
N GLY A 332 -14.94 -8.01 11.90
CA GLY A 332 -16.04 -7.43 12.70
C GLY A 332 -16.11 -5.91 12.67
N LYS A 333 -15.42 -5.28 11.73
CA LYS A 333 -15.28 -3.81 11.64
C LYS A 333 -15.74 -3.28 10.29
N GLY A 334 -15.95 -1.97 10.21
CA GLY A 334 -16.23 -1.24 8.97
C GLY A 334 -15.44 0.05 8.92
N THR A 335 -15.48 0.74 7.80
CA THR A 335 -14.89 2.06 7.62
C THR A 335 -15.89 3.02 6.98
N ARG A 336 -15.79 4.31 7.31
CA ARG A 336 -16.52 5.42 6.69
C ARG A 336 -15.67 6.18 5.67
N ILE A 337 -14.41 5.79 5.52
CA ILE A 337 -13.44 6.49 4.68
C ILE A 337 -13.33 5.77 3.34
N LEU A 338 -13.42 6.53 2.24
CA LEU A 338 -12.88 6.12 0.95
C LEU A 338 -11.41 6.51 0.91
N TRP A 339 -10.54 5.54 0.59
CA TRP A 339 -9.10 5.70 0.60
C TRP A 339 -8.52 5.42 -0.78
N LEU A 340 -8.23 6.48 -1.54
CA LEU A 340 -7.72 6.38 -2.91
C LEU A 340 -6.54 7.37 -3.09
N PRO A 341 -5.38 7.08 -2.50
CA PRO A 341 -4.26 8.03 -2.51
C PRO A 341 -3.72 8.29 -3.92
N ASP A 342 -3.71 7.29 -4.79
CA ASP A 342 -3.02 7.34 -6.09
C ASP A 342 -3.93 7.29 -7.34
N VAL A 343 -5.24 7.34 -7.20
CA VAL A 343 -6.19 7.25 -8.33
C VAL A 343 -6.24 8.55 -9.15
N PHE A 344 -6.38 8.44 -10.48
CA PHE A 344 -6.11 9.48 -11.47
C PHE A 344 -7.32 10.37 -11.77
N GLY A 345 -7.89 10.97 -10.75
CA GLY A 345 -9.06 11.83 -10.84
C GLY A 345 -10.37 11.13 -10.48
N PHE A 346 -11.41 11.90 -10.17
CA PHE A 346 -12.62 11.40 -9.52
C PHE A 346 -13.87 12.01 -10.12
N SER A 347 -14.79 11.13 -10.56
CA SER A 347 -16.09 11.52 -11.12
C SER A 347 -16.94 12.30 -10.12
N ALA A 348 -17.65 13.31 -10.59
CA ALA A 348 -18.60 14.10 -9.80
C ALA A 348 -19.79 13.30 -9.24
N SER A 349 -20.00 12.05 -9.67
CA SER A 349 -21.00 11.14 -9.11
C SER A 349 -20.48 10.35 -7.89
N LEU A 350 -19.18 10.38 -7.61
CA LEU A 350 -18.60 9.59 -6.54
C LEU A 350 -19.12 9.95 -5.13
N PRO A 351 -19.33 11.23 -4.76
CA PRO A 351 -19.94 11.58 -3.47
C PRO A 351 -21.31 10.93 -3.23
N GLN A 352 -22.17 10.84 -4.26
CA GLN A 352 -23.45 10.15 -4.20
C GLN A 352 -23.27 8.67 -3.88
N ILE A 353 -22.40 8.00 -4.60
CA ILE A 353 -22.09 6.57 -4.42
C ILE A 353 -21.53 6.33 -3.01
N MET A 354 -20.58 7.15 -2.60
CA MET A 354 -19.98 7.07 -1.26
C MET A 354 -21.03 7.17 -0.15
N ARG A 355 -21.88 8.21 -0.22
CA ARG A 355 -22.96 8.42 0.77
C ARG A 355 -23.93 7.26 0.80
N GLY A 356 -24.36 6.77 -0.37
CA GLY A 356 -25.22 5.59 -0.51
C GLY A 356 -24.61 4.31 0.06
N CYS A 357 -23.28 4.19 0.02
CA CYS A 357 -22.51 3.07 0.57
C CYS A 357 -22.05 3.28 2.02
N GLY A 358 -22.45 4.38 2.69
CA GLY A 358 -22.10 4.68 4.07
C GLY A 358 -20.64 5.09 4.27
N CYS A 359 -20.07 5.80 3.28
CA CYS A 359 -18.78 6.48 3.36
C CYS A 359 -19.01 7.98 3.16
N ASP A 360 -18.55 8.79 4.10
CA ASP A 360 -18.72 10.25 4.09
C ASP A 360 -17.40 11.00 4.24
N ARG A 361 -16.28 10.29 4.19
CA ARG A 361 -14.92 10.81 4.30
C ARG A 361 -14.08 10.29 3.15
N PHE A 362 -13.22 11.13 2.61
CA PHE A 362 -12.40 10.79 1.46
C PHE A 362 -10.96 11.26 1.64
N LEU A 363 -10.02 10.36 1.36
CA LEU A 363 -8.59 10.67 1.30
C LEU A 363 -8.05 10.42 -0.10
N THR A 364 -7.32 11.39 -0.61
CA THR A 364 -6.45 11.27 -1.80
C THR A 364 -5.28 12.22 -1.67
N ILE A 365 -4.23 12.02 -2.49
CA ILE A 365 -3.14 13.00 -2.64
C ILE A 365 -2.92 13.38 -4.12
N LYS A 366 -3.49 12.62 -5.04
CA LYS A 366 -3.08 12.64 -6.47
C LYS A 366 -3.24 14.00 -7.14
N LEU A 367 -4.17 14.84 -6.67
CA LEU A 367 -4.37 16.20 -7.21
C LEU A 367 -3.18 17.13 -6.93
N SER A 368 -2.35 16.81 -5.95
CA SER A 368 -1.09 17.53 -5.70
C SER A 368 -0.11 17.41 -6.87
N TRP A 369 -0.38 16.50 -7.82
CA TRP A 369 0.41 16.29 -9.03
C TRP A 369 -0.02 17.15 -10.22
N ASN A 370 -1.09 17.96 -10.08
CA ASN A 370 -1.44 18.95 -11.07
C ASN A 370 -0.28 19.92 -11.29
N MET A 371 0.00 20.28 -12.54
CA MET A 371 1.18 21.07 -12.90
C MET A 371 0.85 22.49 -13.35
N VAL A 372 -0.34 22.71 -13.86
CA VAL A 372 -0.77 24.01 -14.41
C VAL A 372 -1.80 24.65 -13.50
N ASN A 373 -2.82 23.89 -13.09
CA ASN A 373 -3.88 24.37 -12.19
C ASN A 373 -3.73 23.64 -10.85
N GLU A 374 -2.99 24.24 -9.92
CA GLU A 374 -2.88 23.73 -8.57
C GLU A 374 -4.27 23.59 -7.93
N PHE A 375 -4.53 22.43 -7.32
CA PHE A 375 -5.79 22.24 -6.60
C PHE A 375 -5.78 23.08 -5.30
N PRO A 376 -6.77 23.96 -5.08
CA PRO A 376 -6.63 25.02 -4.08
C PRO A 376 -6.88 24.60 -2.63
N HIS A 377 -7.25 23.33 -2.38
CA HIS A 377 -7.70 22.88 -1.07
C HIS A 377 -7.03 21.59 -0.63
N HIS A 378 -6.65 21.52 0.64
CA HIS A 378 -6.25 20.27 1.30
C HIS A 378 -7.40 19.69 2.15
N SER A 379 -8.15 20.53 2.87
CA SER A 379 -9.35 20.13 3.60
C SER A 379 -10.56 20.88 3.06
N PHE A 380 -11.58 20.14 2.58
CA PHE A 380 -12.76 20.73 1.96
C PHE A 380 -13.97 19.80 1.99
N ARG A 381 -15.15 20.34 1.72
CA ARG A 381 -16.36 19.57 1.47
C ARG A 381 -16.52 19.38 -0.04
N TRP A 382 -16.57 18.13 -0.48
CA TRP A 382 -16.77 17.81 -1.89
C TRP A 382 -18.24 17.51 -2.17
N LYS A 383 -18.84 18.30 -3.06
CA LYS A 383 -20.24 18.21 -3.43
C LYS A 383 -20.40 17.57 -4.81
N GLY A 384 -21.11 16.45 -4.86
CA GLY A 384 -21.45 15.74 -6.09
C GLY A 384 -22.58 16.37 -6.89
N ILE A 385 -22.89 15.72 -8.03
CA ILE A 385 -23.91 16.18 -8.99
C ILE A 385 -25.34 16.15 -8.41
N ASP A 386 -25.62 15.27 -7.46
CA ASP A 386 -26.91 15.13 -6.78
C ASP A 386 -27.04 16.02 -5.51
N GLY A 387 -25.97 16.74 -5.17
CA GLY A 387 -25.89 17.56 -3.96
C GLY A 387 -25.37 16.84 -2.73
N SER A 388 -25.06 15.54 -2.78
CA SER A 388 -24.40 14.80 -1.69
C SER A 388 -23.04 15.41 -1.39
N GLU A 389 -22.70 15.54 -0.10
CA GLU A 389 -21.42 16.08 0.34
C GLU A 389 -20.62 15.05 1.16
N VAL A 390 -19.30 15.04 0.97
CA VAL A 390 -18.33 14.27 1.74
C VAL A 390 -17.17 15.14 2.21
N LEU A 391 -16.60 14.84 3.36
CA LEU A 391 -15.42 15.53 3.89
C LEU A 391 -14.16 14.95 3.26
N VAL A 392 -13.33 15.82 2.69
CA VAL A 392 -12.08 15.42 2.01
C VAL A 392 -10.87 15.97 2.75
N HIS A 393 -9.83 15.16 2.83
CA HIS A 393 -8.50 15.63 3.21
C HIS A 393 -7.44 15.10 2.23
N MET A 394 -6.58 16.02 1.83
CA MET A 394 -5.38 15.74 1.06
C MET A 394 -4.17 16.09 1.94
N PRO A 395 -3.30 15.13 2.28
CA PRO A 395 -2.07 15.41 3.02
C PRO A 395 -1.28 16.55 2.38
N PRO A 396 -0.98 17.63 3.12
CA PRO A 396 -0.40 18.83 2.54
C PRO A 396 1.05 18.70 2.08
N GLU A 397 1.72 17.59 2.41
CA GLU A 397 3.01 17.24 1.82
C GLU A 397 2.89 16.83 0.34
N GLY A 398 1.69 16.44 -0.11
CA GLY A 398 1.42 16.03 -1.49
C GLY A 398 1.97 14.64 -1.84
N THR A 399 2.23 13.82 -0.84
CA THR A 399 2.71 12.45 -0.99
C THR A 399 2.06 11.51 0.02
N TYR A 400 2.03 10.20 -0.29
CA TYR A 400 1.77 9.11 0.66
C TYR A 400 3.06 8.39 1.08
N ASN A 401 4.22 8.89 0.62
CA ASN A 401 5.56 8.35 0.88
C ASN A 401 6.39 9.31 1.71
N SER A 402 5.80 9.97 2.71
CA SER A 402 6.55 10.90 3.57
C SER A 402 7.75 10.21 4.20
N SER A 403 8.89 10.89 4.20
CA SER A 403 10.06 10.48 4.97
C SER A 403 9.85 10.60 6.47
N ALA A 404 8.79 11.29 6.89
CA ALA A 404 8.55 11.68 8.28
C ALA A 404 9.73 12.44 8.90
N SER A 405 10.45 13.22 8.10
CA SER A 405 11.56 14.03 8.60
C SER A 405 11.09 15.43 9.05
N PRO A 406 11.81 16.12 9.90
CA PRO A 406 11.51 17.52 10.26
C PRO A 406 11.32 18.42 9.05
N LYS A 407 12.09 18.21 7.99
CA LYS A 407 11.98 18.95 6.73
C LYS A 407 10.65 18.69 6.04
N ALA A 408 10.22 17.44 5.95
CA ALA A 408 8.92 17.05 5.36
C ALA A 408 7.75 17.66 6.12
N ILE A 409 7.78 17.61 7.45
CA ILE A 409 6.71 18.13 8.31
C ILE A 409 6.64 19.65 8.26
N ARG A 410 7.78 20.34 8.29
CA ARG A 410 7.83 21.79 8.13
C ARG A 410 7.30 22.24 6.77
N TYR A 411 7.67 21.51 5.70
CA TYR A 411 7.11 21.75 4.37
C TYR A 411 5.59 21.57 4.36
N ALA A 412 5.09 20.44 4.88
CA ALA A 412 3.66 20.17 4.96
C ALA A 412 2.89 21.28 5.73
N ALA A 413 3.44 21.73 6.85
CA ALA A 413 2.85 22.81 7.65
C ALA A 413 2.78 24.14 6.88
N GLY A 414 3.83 24.48 6.15
CA GLY A 414 3.88 25.68 5.30
C GLY A 414 2.91 25.61 4.12
N ASN A 415 2.73 24.41 3.56
CA ASN A 415 1.89 24.17 2.39
C ASN A 415 0.40 23.99 2.69
N TYR A 416 -0.01 23.75 3.93
CA TYR A 416 -1.41 23.50 4.28
C TYR A 416 -2.31 24.70 3.97
N ALA A 417 -3.12 24.61 2.92
CA ALA A 417 -3.92 25.71 2.42
C ALA A 417 -4.97 26.21 3.43
N GLN A 418 -5.53 25.32 4.27
CA GLN A 418 -6.55 25.65 5.27
C GLN A 418 -5.98 25.94 6.66
N ARG A 419 -4.69 26.29 6.81
CA ARG A 419 -4.04 26.59 8.11
C ARG A 419 -4.68 27.72 8.90
N GLY A 420 -5.41 28.60 8.23
CA GLY A 420 -6.21 29.65 8.88
C GLY A 420 -7.58 29.21 9.40
N LEU A 421 -8.04 28.01 9.01
CA LEU A 421 -9.35 27.43 9.35
C LEU A 421 -9.24 26.26 10.32
N SER A 422 -8.19 25.46 10.18
CA SER A 422 -7.91 24.31 11.02
C SER A 422 -6.42 24.24 11.37
N ARG A 423 -6.13 23.74 12.56
CA ARG A 423 -4.76 23.47 13.02
C ARG A 423 -4.41 21.98 12.94
N ARG A 424 -5.14 21.21 12.13
CA ARG A 424 -5.00 19.75 12.00
C ARG A 424 -4.68 19.37 10.56
N ALA A 425 -3.62 18.60 10.37
CA ALA A 425 -3.28 18.01 9.07
C ALA A 425 -2.79 16.58 9.24
N MET A 426 -2.92 15.78 8.20
CA MET A 426 -2.47 14.39 8.16
C MET A 426 -1.15 14.28 7.40
N MET A 427 -0.30 13.37 7.83
CA MET A 427 0.89 12.90 7.13
C MET A 427 0.80 11.38 6.93
N LEU A 428 0.96 10.92 5.70
CA LEU A 428 1.07 9.50 5.38
C LEU A 428 2.56 9.16 5.22
N TYR A 429 3.09 8.33 6.12
CA TYR A 429 4.51 8.01 6.13
C TYR A 429 4.80 6.52 5.94
N GLY A 430 5.89 6.25 5.27
CA GLY A 430 6.32 4.92 4.88
C GLY A 430 6.39 4.77 3.36
N ILE A 431 7.02 3.70 2.89
CA ILE A 431 7.23 3.47 1.47
C ILE A 431 5.99 2.84 0.85
N GLY A 432 5.48 3.45 -0.20
CA GLY A 432 4.35 2.99 -1.00
C GLY A 432 4.73 2.56 -2.42
N ASP A 433 3.77 2.52 -3.33
CA ASP A 433 3.79 1.92 -4.67
C ASP A 433 4.13 0.42 -4.62
N GLY A 434 5.39 0.10 -4.36
CA GLY A 434 5.89 -1.27 -4.22
C GLY A 434 5.63 -1.93 -2.86
N GLY A 435 4.97 -1.26 -1.95
CA GLY A 435 4.75 -1.73 -0.59
C GLY A 435 5.95 -1.50 0.32
N GLY A 436 6.06 -2.28 1.38
CA GLY A 436 7.14 -2.20 2.36
C GLY A 436 6.83 -1.35 3.59
N GLY A 437 6.08 -0.27 3.44
CA GLY A 437 5.64 0.60 4.53
C GLY A 437 6.78 1.26 5.32
N PRO A 438 6.52 1.75 6.53
CA PRO A 438 7.53 2.41 7.33
C PRO A 438 8.75 1.54 7.61
N GLY A 439 9.91 2.09 7.33
CA GLY A 439 11.19 1.56 7.77
C GLY A 439 11.57 2.16 9.13
N ARG A 440 12.71 1.71 9.68
CA ARG A 440 13.19 2.19 10.98
C ARG A 440 13.37 3.71 10.98
N SER A 441 13.93 4.30 9.94
CA SER A 441 14.16 5.75 9.86
C SER A 441 12.88 6.56 10.05
N HIS A 442 11.79 6.15 9.40
CA HIS A 442 10.49 6.80 9.57
C HIS A 442 10.03 6.76 11.03
N LEU A 443 10.07 5.57 11.64
CA LEU A 443 9.60 5.37 13.02
C LEU A 443 10.46 6.11 14.04
N GLU A 444 11.78 6.13 13.83
CA GLU A 444 12.70 6.87 14.70
C GLU A 444 12.54 8.40 14.57
N PHE A 445 12.20 8.91 13.39
CA PHE A 445 11.90 10.32 13.19
C PHE A 445 10.57 10.69 13.87
N VAL A 446 9.46 9.99 13.57
CA VAL A 446 8.16 10.24 14.21
C VAL A 446 8.25 10.19 15.74
N ARG A 447 9.05 9.27 16.29
CA ARG A 447 9.27 9.16 17.74
C ARG A 447 9.95 10.40 18.34
N ARG A 448 10.85 11.06 17.56
CA ARG A 448 11.59 12.24 17.98
C ARG A 448 10.84 13.55 17.79
N GLU A 449 9.78 13.57 16.98
CA GLU A 449 9.06 14.80 16.62
C GLU A 449 8.03 15.26 17.64
N LYS A 450 7.90 14.56 18.74
CA LYS A 450 7.00 14.92 19.80
C LYS A 450 7.57 16.05 20.64
N ASP A 451 6.91 17.22 20.61
CA ASP A 451 7.25 18.41 21.40
C ASP A 451 8.68 18.96 21.17
N ILE A 452 9.15 18.95 19.94
CA ILE A 452 10.46 19.51 19.57
C ILE A 452 10.32 20.95 19.09
N TYR A 453 11.13 21.85 19.63
CA TYR A 453 11.19 23.24 19.20
C TYR A 453 11.63 23.36 17.73
N GLY A 454 10.83 24.07 16.91
CA GLY A 454 11.08 24.29 15.49
C GLY A 454 10.38 23.30 14.57
N VAL A 455 9.71 22.27 15.10
CA VAL A 455 8.91 21.30 14.34
C VAL A 455 7.45 21.38 14.80
N PRO A 456 6.46 21.34 13.89
CA PRO A 456 5.08 21.11 14.28
C PRO A 456 4.93 19.85 15.12
N ASN A 457 4.02 19.86 16.11
CA ASN A 457 3.83 18.68 16.96
C ASN A 457 3.27 17.51 16.15
N VAL A 458 3.84 16.31 16.32
CA VAL A 458 3.46 15.10 15.60
C VAL A 458 2.94 14.06 16.58
N VAL A 459 1.81 13.44 16.25
CA VAL A 459 1.24 12.32 17.00
C VAL A 459 0.93 11.15 16.06
N ASN A 460 1.28 9.93 16.47
CA ASN A 460 0.79 8.73 15.79
C ASN A 460 -0.73 8.65 15.96
N ALA A 461 -1.45 8.40 14.89
CA ALA A 461 -2.92 8.37 14.89
C ALA A 461 -3.47 7.35 13.90
N LYS A 462 -4.76 7.05 14.01
CA LYS A 462 -5.55 6.41 12.97
C LYS A 462 -6.17 7.47 12.08
N SER A 463 -6.39 7.10 10.82
CA SER A 463 -7.09 7.99 9.88
C SER A 463 -8.53 8.29 10.33
N GLU A 464 -9.20 7.33 10.99
CA GLU A 464 -10.55 7.53 11.51
C GLU A 464 -10.58 8.59 12.60
N ASP A 465 -9.65 8.52 13.58
CA ASP A 465 -9.54 9.50 14.65
C ASP A 465 -9.26 10.92 14.12
N PHE A 466 -8.39 11.03 13.10
CA PHE A 466 -8.13 12.30 12.44
C PHE A 466 -9.39 12.87 11.77
N PHE A 467 -10.11 12.04 11.00
CA PHE A 467 -11.32 12.49 10.33
C PHE A 467 -12.45 12.83 11.29
N ASP A 468 -12.55 12.17 12.47
CA ASP A 468 -13.50 12.55 13.51
C ASP A 468 -13.23 13.96 14.01
N LEU A 469 -11.97 14.28 14.29
CA LEU A 469 -11.55 15.63 14.71
C LEU A 469 -11.73 16.67 13.59
N LEU A 470 -11.52 16.29 12.35
CA LEU A 470 -11.70 17.19 11.22
C LEU A 470 -13.19 17.49 10.95
N ASP A 471 -14.05 16.51 11.20
CA ASP A 471 -15.52 16.63 11.05
C ASP A 471 -16.12 17.66 12.02
N GLU A 472 -15.53 17.86 13.20
CA GLU A 472 -15.91 18.94 14.14
C GLU A 472 -15.77 20.34 13.52
N GLU A 473 -14.88 20.47 12.54
CA GLU A 473 -14.54 21.74 11.89
C GLU A 473 -15.10 21.88 10.46
N LYS A 474 -15.82 20.88 9.95
CA LYS A 474 -16.23 20.76 8.54
C LYS A 474 -16.95 21.98 7.98
N ASP A 475 -17.76 22.67 8.81
CA ASP A 475 -18.55 23.84 8.38
C ASP A 475 -17.68 25.07 8.09
N LYS A 476 -16.42 25.08 8.55
CA LYS A 476 -15.45 26.13 8.25
C LYS A 476 -14.81 25.93 6.87
N PHE A 477 -14.85 24.71 6.31
CA PHE A 477 -14.13 24.38 5.09
C PHE A 477 -14.88 24.81 3.82
N PRO A 478 -14.14 25.18 2.76
CA PRO A 478 -14.73 25.52 1.47
C PRO A 478 -15.47 24.32 0.88
N VAL A 479 -16.45 24.62 0.01
CA VAL A 479 -17.17 23.61 -0.78
C VAL A 479 -16.59 23.62 -2.20
N TYR A 480 -16.13 22.46 -2.65
CA TYR A 480 -15.78 22.22 -4.04
C TYR A 480 -16.87 21.37 -4.69
N GLN A 481 -17.43 21.80 -5.81
CA GLN A 481 -18.52 21.11 -6.50
C GLN A 481 -18.09 20.60 -7.87
N GLY A 482 -18.48 19.37 -8.19
CA GLY A 482 -18.27 18.78 -9.50
C GLY A 482 -17.14 17.72 -9.51
N GLU A 483 -16.58 17.50 -10.69
CA GLU A 483 -15.48 16.56 -10.91
C GLU A 483 -14.19 17.05 -10.27
N ILE A 484 -13.44 16.14 -9.64
CA ILE A 484 -12.07 16.43 -9.19
C ILE A 484 -11.12 15.86 -10.24
N TYR A 485 -10.62 16.74 -11.10
CA TYR A 485 -9.87 16.41 -12.30
C TYR A 485 -8.36 16.39 -12.05
N LEU A 486 -7.70 15.32 -12.51
CA LEU A 486 -6.23 15.24 -12.57
C LEU A 486 -5.75 15.65 -13.95
N GLU A 487 -4.90 16.65 -14.06
CA GLU A 487 -4.33 17.12 -15.33
C GLU A 487 -3.35 16.13 -15.96
N LYS A 488 -2.60 15.41 -15.13
CA LYS A 488 -1.68 14.35 -15.56
C LYS A 488 -2.44 13.06 -15.90
N HIS A 489 -1.76 12.15 -16.57
CA HIS A 489 -2.25 10.80 -16.88
C HIS A 489 -3.47 10.74 -17.80
N GLN A 490 -3.73 11.78 -18.60
CA GLN A 490 -4.87 11.84 -19.54
C GLN A 490 -4.85 10.69 -20.56
N GLY A 491 -3.69 10.18 -20.92
CA GLY A 491 -3.55 8.99 -21.75
C GLY A 491 -4.23 7.75 -21.21
N THR A 492 -4.50 7.70 -19.90
CA THR A 492 -5.18 6.60 -19.22
C THR A 492 -6.63 6.40 -19.68
N TYR A 493 -7.28 7.40 -20.25
CA TYR A 493 -8.62 7.25 -20.83
C TYR A 493 -8.64 6.42 -22.11
N THR A 494 -7.53 6.30 -22.83
CA THR A 494 -7.45 5.62 -24.12
C THR A 494 -6.40 4.51 -24.20
N SER A 495 -5.40 4.51 -23.32
CA SER A 495 -4.35 3.48 -23.28
C SER A 495 -4.94 2.09 -23.00
N GLN A 496 -4.39 1.06 -23.66
CA GLN A 496 -4.86 -0.33 -23.48
C GLN A 496 -6.38 -0.48 -23.73
N ALA A 497 -6.88 0.08 -24.82
CA ALA A 497 -8.31 0.14 -25.15
C ALA A 497 -9.02 -1.21 -25.10
N LYS A 498 -8.33 -2.32 -25.41
CA LYS A 498 -8.86 -3.68 -25.33
C LYS A 498 -9.28 -4.03 -23.90
N ASN A 499 -8.51 -3.61 -22.90
CA ASN A 499 -8.81 -3.84 -21.48
C ASN A 499 -10.10 -3.09 -21.06
N LYS A 500 -10.25 -1.82 -21.49
CA LYS A 500 -11.45 -1.00 -21.25
C LYS A 500 -12.70 -1.59 -21.90
N TYR A 501 -12.55 -2.07 -23.12
CA TYR A 501 -13.61 -2.75 -23.87
C TYR A 501 -14.09 -4.00 -23.12
N TYR A 502 -13.18 -4.85 -22.67
CA TYR A 502 -13.55 -6.05 -21.92
C TYR A 502 -14.14 -5.74 -20.55
N ASN A 503 -13.63 -4.72 -19.86
CA ASN A 503 -14.23 -4.28 -18.59
C ASN A 503 -15.70 -3.93 -18.78
N ARG A 504 -16.02 -3.06 -19.76
CA ARG A 504 -17.43 -2.68 -20.03
C ARG A 504 -18.27 -3.88 -20.44
N LYS A 505 -17.74 -4.76 -21.27
CA LYS A 505 -18.44 -6.01 -21.62
C LYS A 505 -18.74 -6.90 -20.41
N ALA A 506 -17.76 -7.06 -19.52
CA ALA A 506 -17.91 -7.90 -18.34
C ALA A 506 -18.94 -7.32 -17.35
N GLU A 507 -18.92 -6.00 -17.12
CA GLU A 507 -19.94 -5.33 -16.30
C GLU A 507 -21.36 -5.59 -16.85
N ASN A 508 -21.55 -5.41 -18.15
CA ASN A 508 -22.84 -5.65 -18.81
C ASN A 508 -23.25 -7.13 -18.78
N ALA A 509 -22.31 -8.03 -19.01
CA ALA A 509 -22.56 -9.47 -18.99
C ALA A 509 -22.94 -9.96 -17.58
N LEU A 510 -22.30 -9.44 -16.54
CA LEU A 510 -22.66 -9.76 -15.14
C LEU A 510 -24.04 -9.24 -14.78
N ALA A 511 -24.42 -8.04 -15.21
CA ALA A 511 -25.78 -7.52 -15.01
C ALA A 511 -26.82 -8.40 -15.69
N LEU A 512 -26.56 -8.85 -16.94
CA LEU A 512 -27.43 -9.79 -17.65
C LEU A 512 -27.49 -11.15 -16.93
N LEU A 513 -26.37 -11.68 -16.45
CA LEU A 513 -26.34 -12.94 -15.70
C LEU A 513 -27.24 -12.88 -14.46
N GLU A 514 -27.07 -11.82 -13.63
CA GLU A 514 -27.90 -11.65 -12.42
C GLU A 514 -29.38 -11.47 -12.73
N PHE A 515 -29.71 -10.72 -13.78
CA PHE A 515 -31.08 -10.60 -14.25
C PHE A 515 -31.64 -11.97 -14.69
N SER A 516 -30.86 -12.75 -15.44
CA SER A 516 -31.25 -14.09 -15.88
C SER A 516 -31.48 -15.06 -14.72
N GLN A 517 -30.58 -14.99 -13.70
CA GLN A 517 -30.75 -15.76 -12.46
C GLN A 517 -32.03 -15.38 -11.71
N ALA A 518 -32.34 -14.09 -11.63
CA ALA A 518 -33.57 -13.62 -11.00
C ALA A 518 -34.83 -14.07 -11.78
N LEU A 519 -34.78 -14.00 -13.12
CA LEU A 519 -35.86 -14.39 -14.00
C LEU A 519 -36.18 -15.89 -13.90
N THR A 520 -35.17 -16.74 -13.81
CA THR A 520 -35.30 -18.21 -13.79
C THR A 520 -35.36 -18.81 -12.38
N GLY A 521 -35.14 -18.00 -11.34
CA GLY A 521 -35.06 -18.47 -9.96
C GLY A 521 -33.79 -19.30 -9.65
N THR A 522 -32.79 -19.31 -10.53
CA THR A 522 -31.57 -20.11 -10.41
C THR A 522 -30.43 -19.27 -9.85
N ARG A 523 -30.49 -18.95 -8.56
CA ARG A 523 -29.47 -18.10 -7.93
C ARG A 523 -28.20 -18.90 -7.57
N ASN A 524 -27.05 -18.49 -8.12
CA ASN A 524 -25.71 -18.92 -7.66
C ASN A 524 -24.90 -17.71 -7.17
N ALA A 525 -25.18 -17.28 -5.95
CA ALA A 525 -24.59 -16.06 -5.40
C ALA A 525 -23.06 -16.15 -5.24
N ALA A 526 -22.52 -17.32 -4.88
CA ALA A 526 -21.10 -17.50 -4.66
C ALA A 526 -20.28 -17.41 -5.97
N GLU A 527 -20.78 -18.05 -7.05
CA GLU A 527 -20.13 -17.97 -8.36
C GLU A 527 -20.20 -16.54 -8.93
N THR A 528 -21.36 -15.90 -8.83
CA THR A 528 -21.56 -14.53 -9.29
C THR A 528 -20.66 -13.55 -8.53
N GLU A 529 -20.54 -13.70 -7.22
CA GLU A 529 -19.64 -12.89 -6.40
C GLU A 529 -18.16 -13.07 -6.80
N LYS A 530 -17.75 -14.33 -7.06
CA LYS A 530 -16.40 -14.61 -7.54
C LYS A 530 -16.10 -13.91 -8.86
N LEU A 531 -17.01 -13.99 -9.82
CA LEU A 531 -16.86 -13.33 -11.12
C LEU A 531 -16.81 -11.80 -10.98
N TRP A 532 -17.67 -11.21 -10.12
CA TRP A 532 -17.62 -9.79 -9.82
C TRP A 532 -16.27 -9.41 -9.22
N LYS A 533 -15.79 -10.09 -8.18
CA LYS A 533 -14.51 -9.78 -7.53
C LYS A 533 -13.32 -9.83 -8.50
N GLU A 534 -13.34 -10.73 -9.48
CA GLU A 534 -12.33 -10.76 -10.53
C GLU A 534 -12.41 -9.56 -11.48
N VAL A 535 -13.60 -9.13 -11.89
CA VAL A 535 -13.77 -7.91 -12.70
C VAL A 535 -13.35 -6.68 -11.90
N LEU A 536 -13.75 -6.59 -10.63
CA LEU A 536 -13.39 -5.49 -9.73
C LEU A 536 -11.88 -5.40 -9.49
N LEU A 537 -11.18 -6.52 -9.42
CA LEU A 537 -9.72 -6.57 -9.34
C LEU A 537 -9.06 -5.86 -10.52
N TYR A 538 -9.55 -6.13 -11.74
CA TYR A 538 -9.00 -5.52 -12.96
C TYR A 538 -9.43 -4.06 -13.17
N GLN A 539 -10.28 -3.51 -12.31
CA GLN A 539 -10.59 -2.08 -12.24
C GLN A 539 -9.57 -1.28 -11.40
N PHE A 540 -8.56 -1.96 -10.84
CA PHE A 540 -7.46 -1.30 -10.15
C PHE A 540 -6.85 -0.18 -10.99
N HIS A 541 -6.46 0.94 -10.34
CA HIS A 541 -6.13 2.20 -11.01
C HIS A 541 -4.89 2.18 -11.92
N ASP A 542 -4.07 1.14 -11.88
CA ASP A 542 -2.99 0.91 -12.86
C ASP A 542 -3.32 -0.17 -13.89
N ILE A 543 -4.38 -0.95 -13.70
CA ILE A 543 -4.78 -1.96 -14.67
C ILE A 543 -5.76 -1.38 -15.68
N LEU A 544 -6.93 -0.93 -15.25
CA LEU A 544 -7.96 -0.39 -16.15
C LEU A 544 -7.48 0.84 -16.93
N PRO A 545 -6.80 1.82 -16.33
CA PRO A 545 -6.23 2.98 -17.02
C PRO A 545 -5.13 2.67 -18.03
N GLY A 546 -4.42 1.56 -17.89
CA GLY A 546 -3.43 1.15 -18.90
C GLY A 546 -1.98 1.50 -18.56
N SER A 547 -1.64 1.76 -17.30
CA SER A 547 -0.31 2.20 -16.83
C SER A 547 0.62 1.07 -16.36
N SER A 548 0.18 -0.18 -16.42
CA SER A 548 0.97 -1.36 -16.04
C SER A 548 1.88 -1.89 -17.17
N ILE A 549 2.72 -2.87 -16.84
CA ILE A 549 3.58 -3.58 -17.80
C ILE A 549 2.77 -4.52 -18.71
N LYS A 550 3.33 -4.86 -19.86
CA LYS A 550 2.67 -5.71 -20.87
C LYS A 550 2.10 -7.02 -20.31
N ARG A 551 2.84 -7.70 -19.45
CA ARG A 551 2.42 -8.97 -18.85
C ARG A 551 1.07 -8.85 -18.13
N VAL A 552 0.82 -7.74 -17.45
CA VAL A 552 -0.46 -7.50 -16.75
C VAL A 552 -1.62 -7.47 -17.73
N TYR A 553 -1.44 -6.89 -18.92
CA TYR A 553 -2.48 -6.85 -19.95
C TYR A 553 -2.67 -8.17 -20.68
N ASP A 554 -1.61 -8.91 -20.91
CA ASP A 554 -1.72 -10.27 -21.46
C ASP A 554 -2.54 -11.17 -20.52
N GLU A 555 -2.26 -11.10 -19.22
CA GLU A 555 -2.98 -11.84 -18.18
C GLU A 555 -4.43 -11.36 -18.02
N SER A 556 -4.68 -10.05 -17.93
CA SER A 556 -6.04 -9.51 -17.72
C SER A 556 -6.95 -9.75 -18.91
N VAL A 557 -6.45 -9.61 -20.14
CA VAL A 557 -7.24 -9.85 -21.35
C VAL A 557 -7.63 -11.33 -21.45
N ALA A 558 -6.67 -12.24 -21.24
CA ALA A 558 -6.97 -13.68 -21.25
C ALA A 558 -8.02 -14.04 -20.19
N ARG A 559 -7.92 -13.42 -19.01
CA ARG A 559 -8.87 -13.66 -17.93
C ARG A 559 -10.25 -13.07 -18.20
N TYR A 560 -10.33 -11.89 -18.78
CA TYR A 560 -11.61 -11.32 -19.23
C TYR A 560 -12.31 -12.19 -20.28
N GLU A 561 -11.57 -12.75 -21.24
CA GLU A 561 -12.11 -13.67 -22.24
C GLU A 561 -12.71 -14.92 -21.58
N GLU A 562 -12.04 -15.48 -20.59
CA GLU A 562 -12.55 -16.62 -19.81
C GLU A 562 -13.78 -16.25 -18.97
N ILE A 563 -13.78 -15.11 -18.28
CA ILE A 563 -14.94 -14.60 -17.51
C ILE A 563 -16.15 -14.45 -18.43
N LEU A 564 -15.99 -13.80 -19.58
CA LEU A 564 -17.07 -13.58 -20.54
C LEU A 564 -17.58 -14.89 -21.13
N ARG A 565 -16.71 -15.86 -21.41
CA ARG A 565 -17.10 -17.20 -21.86
C ARG A 565 -17.95 -17.90 -20.79
N CYS A 566 -17.48 -17.92 -19.55
CA CYS A 566 -18.21 -18.53 -18.43
C CYS A 566 -19.59 -17.89 -18.24
N ILE A 567 -19.67 -16.56 -18.22
CA ILE A 567 -20.94 -15.82 -18.10
C ILE A 567 -21.86 -16.15 -19.26
N GLY A 568 -21.33 -16.16 -20.50
CA GLY A 568 -22.13 -16.48 -21.72
C GLY A 568 -22.72 -17.86 -21.68
N GLU A 569 -21.94 -18.88 -21.31
CA GLU A 569 -22.41 -20.26 -21.16
C GLU A 569 -23.52 -20.37 -20.11
N ARG A 570 -23.33 -19.78 -18.91
CA ARG A 570 -24.34 -19.78 -17.84
C ARG A 570 -25.63 -19.06 -18.25
N THR A 571 -25.51 -17.91 -18.89
CA THR A 571 -26.66 -17.15 -19.36
C THR A 571 -27.42 -17.93 -20.43
N GLN A 572 -26.71 -18.58 -21.37
CA GLN A 572 -27.30 -19.40 -22.39
C GLN A 572 -28.04 -20.63 -21.81
N GLU A 573 -27.43 -21.35 -20.85
CA GLU A 573 -28.04 -22.47 -20.14
C GLU A 573 -29.38 -22.09 -19.49
N MET A 574 -29.47 -20.89 -18.91
CA MET A 574 -30.68 -20.41 -18.24
C MET A 574 -31.75 -19.91 -19.19
N LEU A 575 -31.37 -19.22 -20.26
CA LEU A 575 -32.31 -18.52 -21.14
C LEU A 575 -32.70 -19.32 -22.41
N PHE A 576 -31.94 -20.36 -22.75
CA PHE A 576 -32.21 -21.14 -23.96
C PHE A 576 -33.23 -22.26 -23.68
N ALA A 577 -34.38 -22.22 -24.40
CA ALA A 577 -35.35 -23.31 -24.42
C ALA A 577 -35.51 -23.78 -25.86
N PRO A 578 -35.17 -25.04 -26.21
CA PRO A 578 -35.38 -25.56 -27.57
C PRO A 578 -36.83 -25.47 -27.99
N GLY A 579 -37.13 -24.89 -29.18
CA GLY A 579 -38.46 -24.73 -29.71
C GLY A 579 -39.31 -23.61 -29.12
N GLY A 580 -38.73 -22.77 -28.23
CA GLY A 580 -39.36 -21.58 -27.67
C GLY A 580 -39.46 -20.42 -28.66
N ALA A 581 -40.31 -19.43 -28.34
CA ALA A 581 -40.38 -18.17 -29.07
C ALA A 581 -39.08 -17.37 -28.90
N LEU A 582 -38.71 -16.61 -29.95
CA LEU A 582 -37.58 -15.67 -29.85
C LEU A 582 -38.01 -14.46 -29.02
N CYS A 583 -37.29 -14.19 -27.94
CA CYS A 583 -37.56 -13.08 -27.04
C CYS A 583 -36.38 -12.12 -26.93
N ALA A 584 -36.65 -10.86 -26.68
CA ALA A 584 -35.69 -9.85 -26.23
C ALA A 584 -35.70 -9.80 -24.70
N VAL A 585 -34.51 -9.79 -24.11
CA VAL A 585 -34.33 -9.61 -22.67
C VAL A 585 -33.75 -8.20 -22.43
N ASN A 586 -34.53 -7.34 -21.79
CA ASN A 586 -34.08 -6.01 -21.37
C ASN A 586 -33.76 -6.03 -19.87
N TYR A 587 -32.47 -6.04 -19.56
CA TYR A 587 -31.96 -5.99 -18.18
C TYR A 587 -31.61 -4.56 -17.73
N THR A 588 -31.96 -3.54 -18.53
CA THR A 588 -31.69 -2.12 -18.20
C THR A 588 -32.91 -1.48 -17.53
N SER A 589 -32.68 -0.34 -16.85
CA SER A 589 -33.68 0.42 -16.12
C SER A 589 -34.57 1.32 -17.00
N PHE A 590 -34.44 1.24 -18.32
CA PHE A 590 -35.23 2.05 -19.25
C PHE A 590 -35.79 1.19 -20.40
N ALA A 591 -36.94 1.62 -20.96
CA ALA A 591 -37.52 0.95 -22.10
C ALA A 591 -36.65 1.02 -23.35
N ARG A 592 -36.61 -0.04 -24.12
CA ARG A 592 -35.79 -0.12 -25.34
C ARG A 592 -36.63 -0.51 -26.53
N LYS A 593 -36.33 0.11 -27.69
CA LYS A 593 -36.89 -0.20 -28.97
C LYS A 593 -35.80 -0.24 -30.02
N GLU A 594 -35.47 -1.43 -30.50
CA GLU A 594 -34.32 -1.65 -31.36
C GLU A 594 -34.61 -2.71 -32.42
N TYR A 595 -33.97 -2.60 -33.58
CA TYR A 595 -33.95 -3.69 -34.54
C TYR A 595 -32.77 -4.63 -34.24
N VAL A 596 -33.10 -5.91 -34.01
CA VAL A 596 -32.13 -6.97 -33.71
C VAL A 596 -32.11 -8.00 -34.81
N ARG A 597 -30.93 -8.52 -35.14
CA ARG A 597 -30.79 -9.55 -36.18
C ARG A 597 -30.63 -10.93 -35.55
N CYS A 598 -31.52 -11.84 -35.87
CA CYS A 598 -31.42 -13.25 -35.51
C CYS A 598 -31.23 -14.09 -36.78
N GLY A 599 -30.04 -14.63 -37.00
CA GLY A 599 -29.66 -15.28 -38.23
C GLY A 599 -29.67 -14.32 -39.43
N LYS A 600 -30.52 -14.59 -40.42
CA LYS A 600 -30.72 -13.73 -41.60
C LYS A 600 -31.91 -12.78 -41.47
N GLN A 601 -32.73 -12.92 -40.44
CA GLN A 601 -34.00 -12.21 -40.23
C GLN A 601 -33.79 -11.04 -39.27
N TRP A 602 -34.42 -9.88 -39.57
CA TRP A 602 -34.52 -8.73 -38.67
C TRP A 602 -35.84 -8.76 -37.90
N TYR A 603 -35.78 -8.38 -36.63
CA TYR A 603 -36.91 -8.30 -35.71
C TYR A 603 -36.93 -6.97 -35.01
N LEU A 604 -38.11 -6.45 -34.70
CA LEU A 604 -38.27 -5.33 -33.79
C LEU A 604 -38.35 -5.86 -32.34
N ALA A 605 -37.41 -5.46 -31.53
CA ALA A 605 -37.39 -5.69 -30.09
C ALA A 605 -37.94 -4.45 -29.39
N GLU A 606 -39.09 -4.56 -28.73
CA GLU A 606 -39.65 -3.54 -27.84
C GLU A 606 -39.80 -4.15 -26.45
N ALA A 607 -39.10 -3.66 -25.49
CA ALA A 607 -39.08 -4.19 -24.12
C ALA A 607 -39.08 -3.11 -23.07
N GLU A 608 -39.96 -3.19 -22.10
CA GLU A 608 -40.01 -2.36 -20.91
C GLU A 608 -38.79 -2.61 -20.03
N PRO A 609 -38.51 -1.72 -19.06
CA PRO A 609 -37.42 -1.93 -18.10
C PRO A 609 -37.54 -3.29 -17.40
N TYR A 610 -36.38 -3.98 -17.24
CA TYR A 610 -36.31 -5.28 -16.55
C TYR A 610 -37.35 -6.29 -16.99
N SER A 611 -37.54 -6.46 -18.28
CA SER A 611 -38.60 -7.31 -18.85
C SER A 611 -38.09 -8.23 -19.96
N VAL A 612 -38.95 -9.17 -20.31
CA VAL A 612 -38.82 -10.05 -21.49
C VAL A 612 -40.00 -9.82 -22.42
N SER A 613 -39.73 -9.61 -23.69
CA SER A 613 -40.74 -9.43 -24.71
C SER A 613 -40.52 -10.32 -25.92
N GLU A 614 -41.56 -10.81 -26.55
CA GLU A 614 -41.49 -11.58 -27.79
C GLU A 614 -41.06 -10.65 -28.95
N LEU A 615 -40.17 -11.14 -29.81
CA LEU A 615 -39.70 -10.38 -30.98
C LEU A 615 -40.80 -10.33 -32.06
N LYS A 616 -41.07 -9.13 -32.57
CA LYS A 616 -41.98 -8.89 -33.68
C LYS A 616 -41.22 -8.90 -35.01
N LYS A 617 -41.73 -9.60 -36.02
CA LYS A 617 -41.15 -9.59 -37.38
C LYS A 617 -41.34 -8.25 -38.06
#